data_960067aa38125c2186d91aefe2749a22
#
_entry.id   960067aa38125c2186d91aefe2749a22
#
_cell.length_a   1.000
_cell.length_b   1.000
_cell.length_c   1.000
_cell.angle_alpha   90.00
_cell.angle_beta   90.00
_cell.angle_gamma   90.00
#
_symmetry.space_group_name_H-M   'P 1'
#
loop_
_entity.id
_entity.type
_entity.pdbx_description
1 polymer ?
#
loop_
_entity_poly.entity_id
_entity_poly.type
_entity_poly.pdbx_seq_one_letter_code
_entity_poly.pdbx_strand_id
1 'polypeptide(L)'
;NNDGQKINPCIDLYAAPSSVAYDSTNNFTKCYIPWNNVTGLTPVLIIKGTTATGQFIESGFSITPTIASDGTGTYFKVPLKNLTSISSDIIVGWKYDFDVILPKTYLRLDEENKQTDFTASLTVARMKFAVGLSGVMGFKLKSEGIRQGKKEYTGDGSTTIFSWADEDLSYIDSDQIKVKLDGVVTTAFTVSGDTQITFNSAPANGVKILIYLDEWYSLHPTVKANSYLANDIAITGETIFSLPIHQKTENFQLRLFNDSPFPVALNSMMWEGQYSPKFYRRT
;
A
#
# COMPACT_ATOMS: atom_id res chain seq x y z
N ASN A 1 18.28 -9.86 17.60
CA ASN A 1 18.98 -8.97 18.47
C ASN A 1 19.07 -7.61 17.81
N ASN A 2 18.08 -6.81 18.02
CA ASN A 2 18.04 -5.49 17.42
C ASN A 2 18.97 -4.62 18.27
N ASP A 3 20.09 -4.26 17.76
CA ASP A 3 21.16 -3.47 18.39
C ASP A 3 20.72 -2.11 18.96
N GLY A 4 19.56 -2.06 19.58
CA GLY A 4 19.00 -0.87 20.20
C GLY A 4 18.67 0.26 19.25
N GLN A 5 18.64 0.03 17.93
CA GLN A 5 18.23 1.04 16.97
C GLN A 5 16.73 1.30 17.14
N LYS A 6 16.45 2.39 17.81
CA LYS A 6 15.09 2.91 17.92
C LYS A 6 14.69 3.54 16.58
N ILE A 7 13.76 2.91 15.89
CA ILE A 7 13.18 3.52 14.71
C ILE A 7 12.07 4.44 15.14
N ASN A 8 12.25 5.71 14.86
CA ASN A 8 11.21 6.70 15.07
C ASN A 8 10.13 6.55 14.00
N PRO A 9 8.86 6.59 14.37
CA PRO A 9 7.79 6.63 13.40
C PRO A 9 7.86 7.91 12.58
N CYS A 10 7.47 7.79 11.32
CA CYS A 10 7.32 8.91 10.39
C CYS A 10 5.85 9.34 10.39
N ILE A 11 5.51 10.29 11.25
CA ILE A 11 4.16 10.84 11.40
C ILE A 11 4.22 12.35 11.54
N ASP A 12 3.16 13.03 11.09
CA ASP A 12 3.02 14.47 11.29
C ASP A 12 2.59 14.79 12.71
N LEU A 13 3.03 15.94 13.21
CA LEU A 13 2.74 16.43 14.55
C LEU A 13 3.08 15.41 15.65
N TYR A 14 4.23 14.77 15.51
CA TYR A 14 4.77 13.84 16.49
C TYR A 14 4.83 14.43 17.91
N ALA A 15 4.04 13.92 18.84
CA ALA A 15 4.06 14.36 20.22
C ALA A 15 3.66 13.26 21.22
N ALA A 16 4.00 13.44 22.48
CA ALA A 16 3.37 12.70 23.57
C ALA A 16 1.95 13.26 23.81
N PRO A 17 0.99 12.42 24.23
CA PRO A 17 -0.30 12.94 24.67
C PRO A 17 -0.13 13.90 25.84
N SER A 18 -0.92 14.96 25.89
CA SER A 18 -0.92 15.92 27.02
C SER A 18 -1.39 15.26 28.33
N SER A 19 -2.29 14.30 28.24
CA SER A 19 -2.69 13.42 29.34
C SER A 19 -3.30 12.13 28.80
N VAL A 20 -3.30 11.09 29.65
CA VAL A 20 -3.90 9.78 29.35
C VAL A 20 -4.85 9.41 30.49
N ALA A 21 -6.11 9.16 30.17
CA ALA A 21 -7.13 8.77 31.15
C ALA A 21 -7.92 7.55 30.65
N TYR A 22 -8.26 6.66 31.58
CA TYR A 22 -9.06 5.48 31.27
C TYR A 22 -10.50 5.67 31.73
N ASP A 23 -11.44 5.47 30.81
CA ASP A 23 -12.87 5.43 31.08
C ASP A 23 -13.29 3.98 31.33
N SER A 24 -13.38 3.59 32.61
CA SER A 24 -13.72 2.23 32.99
C SER A 24 -15.19 1.86 32.71
N THR A 25 -16.08 2.85 32.62
CA THR A 25 -17.50 2.62 32.34
C THR A 25 -17.70 2.21 30.88
N ASN A 26 -16.99 2.86 29.99
CA ASN A 26 -17.13 2.64 28.56
C ASN A 26 -15.95 1.81 27.97
N ASN A 27 -15.02 1.39 28.80
CA ASN A 27 -13.87 0.53 28.46
C ASN A 27 -13.03 1.05 27.30
N PHE A 28 -12.50 2.27 27.43
CA PHE A 28 -11.55 2.83 26.48
C PHE A 28 -10.59 3.82 27.13
N THR A 29 -9.44 4.03 26.49
CA THR A 29 -8.47 5.05 26.93
C THR A 29 -8.64 6.32 26.10
N LYS A 30 -8.62 7.47 26.78
CA LYS A 30 -8.54 8.81 26.20
C LYS A 30 -7.08 9.26 26.21
N CYS A 31 -6.49 9.47 25.04
CA CYS A 31 -5.17 10.07 24.89
C CYS A 31 -5.37 11.50 24.37
N TYR A 32 -5.32 12.50 25.24
CA TYR A 32 -5.55 13.90 24.88
C TYR A 32 -4.40 14.40 24.02
N ILE A 33 -4.73 14.96 22.86
CA ILE A 33 -3.76 15.50 21.90
C ILE A 33 -3.45 16.98 22.25
N PRO A 34 -2.18 17.40 22.09
CA PRO A 34 -1.79 18.78 22.47
C PRO A 34 -2.16 19.83 21.42
N TRP A 35 -2.93 19.47 20.40
CA TRP A 35 -3.37 20.36 19.33
C TRP A 35 -4.86 20.18 19.03
N ASN A 36 -5.41 21.08 18.23
CA ASN A 36 -6.79 20.95 17.76
C ASN A 36 -6.92 19.86 16.70
N ASN A 37 -8.12 19.28 16.59
CA ASN A 37 -8.41 18.30 15.55
C ASN A 37 -8.14 18.89 14.15
N VAL A 38 -7.47 18.12 13.30
CA VAL A 38 -7.25 18.44 11.88
C VAL A 38 -8.15 17.53 11.05
N THR A 39 -9.08 18.14 10.35
CA THR A 39 -10.03 17.41 9.49
C THR A 39 -9.32 16.84 8.26
N GLY A 40 -9.65 15.61 7.89
CA GLY A 40 -9.14 14.97 6.66
C GLY A 40 -7.82 14.21 6.82
N LEU A 41 -7.22 14.23 8.00
CA LEU A 41 -6.03 13.43 8.31
C LEU A 41 -6.40 12.17 9.08
N THR A 42 -5.64 11.10 8.89
CA THR A 42 -5.81 9.83 9.58
C THR A 42 -5.06 9.86 10.92
N PRO A 43 -5.75 9.74 12.06
CA PRO A 43 -5.08 9.73 13.36
C PRO A 43 -4.28 8.44 13.55
N VAL A 44 -3.14 8.53 14.19
CA VAL A 44 -2.34 7.37 14.56
C VAL A 44 -1.81 7.52 15.98
N LEU A 45 -1.87 6.43 16.71
CA LEU A 45 -1.27 6.28 18.03
C LEU A 45 -0.27 5.13 17.97
N ILE A 46 0.93 5.37 18.45
CA ILE A 46 2.02 4.39 18.47
C ILE A 46 2.46 4.16 19.90
N ILE A 47 2.63 2.89 20.24
CA ILE A 47 3.16 2.47 21.54
C ILE A 47 4.63 2.14 21.34
N LYS A 48 5.52 2.89 21.99
CA LYS A 48 6.95 2.57 22.04
C LYS A 48 7.15 1.28 22.83
N GLY A 49 8.16 0.50 22.48
CA GLY A 49 8.57 -0.64 23.28
C GLY A 49 9.06 -0.22 24.64
N THR A 50 8.51 -0.81 25.68
CA THR A 50 9.05 -0.69 27.02
C THR A 50 9.73 -1.99 27.43
N THR A 51 10.77 -1.89 28.22
CA THR A 51 11.47 -3.02 28.83
C THR A 51 10.84 -3.48 30.14
N ALA A 52 9.60 -3.08 30.41
CA ALA A 52 8.93 -3.44 31.65
C ALA A 52 8.66 -4.94 31.71
N THR A 53 9.27 -5.57 32.69
CA THR A 53 9.19 -6.99 32.98
C THR A 53 7.74 -7.45 33.17
N GLY A 54 7.28 -8.38 32.35
CA GLY A 54 6.13 -9.22 32.66
C GLY A 54 4.78 -8.79 32.13
N GLN A 55 4.67 -7.72 31.36
CA GLN A 55 3.44 -7.38 30.63
C GLN A 55 3.66 -7.43 29.14
N PHE A 56 2.65 -7.88 28.41
CA PHE A 56 2.57 -7.80 26.95
C PHE A 56 2.59 -6.34 26.56
N ILE A 57 3.76 -5.83 26.21
CA ILE A 57 3.90 -4.49 25.72
C ILE A 57 3.97 -4.60 24.23
N GLU A 58 2.95 -4.09 23.59
CA GLU A 58 2.83 -4.03 22.14
C GLU A 58 3.74 -2.93 21.60
N SER A 59 5.05 -3.12 21.75
CA SER A 59 6.02 -2.15 21.28
C SER A 59 6.04 -2.08 19.76
N GLY A 60 6.07 -0.86 19.21
CA GLY A 60 6.00 -0.63 17.77
C GLY A 60 4.61 -0.85 17.19
N PHE A 61 3.59 -1.06 18.00
CA PHE A 61 2.23 -1.26 17.56
C PHE A 61 1.60 0.09 17.20
N SER A 62 1.01 0.18 16.02
CA SER A 62 0.25 1.34 15.58
C SER A 62 -1.24 1.06 15.65
N ILE A 63 -1.97 2.00 16.21
CA ILE A 63 -3.43 1.94 16.32
C ILE A 63 -3.99 3.14 15.55
N THR A 64 -5.06 2.93 14.81
CA THR A 64 -5.86 4.01 14.23
C THR A 64 -7.02 4.30 15.18
N PRO A 65 -6.91 5.32 16.05
CA PRO A 65 -7.95 5.66 17.01
C PRO A 65 -9.08 6.43 16.35
N THR A 66 -10.21 6.51 17.02
CA THR A 66 -11.23 7.50 16.67
C THR A 66 -10.99 8.81 17.43
N ILE A 67 -11.39 9.94 16.82
CA ILE A 67 -11.24 11.26 17.43
C ILE A 67 -12.55 11.61 18.14
N ALA A 68 -12.44 12.13 19.35
CA ALA A 68 -13.55 12.67 20.11
C ALA A 68 -13.08 13.87 20.93
N SER A 69 -14.02 14.62 21.50
CA SER A 69 -13.75 15.78 22.33
C SER A 69 -14.68 15.77 23.55
N ASP A 70 -14.20 16.32 24.65
CA ASP A 70 -14.98 16.60 25.87
C ASP A 70 -14.58 17.94 26.46
N GLY A 71 -15.03 18.25 27.67
CA GLY A 71 -14.73 19.51 28.35
C GLY A 71 -13.23 19.73 28.64
N THR A 72 -12.40 18.69 28.56
CA THR A 72 -10.94 18.78 28.77
C THR A 72 -10.19 19.08 27.45
N GLY A 73 -10.72 18.59 26.33
CA GLY A 73 -10.09 18.81 25.02
C GLY A 73 -10.39 17.72 24.01
N THR A 74 -9.63 17.72 22.92
CA THR A 74 -9.69 16.69 21.88
C THR A 74 -8.77 15.52 22.27
N TYR A 75 -9.27 14.30 22.07
CA TYR A 75 -8.52 13.09 22.39
C TYR A 75 -8.69 12.00 21.34
N PHE A 76 -7.70 11.13 21.27
CA PHE A 76 -7.76 9.87 20.55
C PHE A 76 -8.36 8.80 21.46
N LYS A 77 -9.43 8.19 21.01
CA LYS A 77 -10.16 7.15 21.73
C LYS A 77 -9.62 5.78 21.31
N VAL A 78 -9.05 5.05 22.28
CA VAL A 78 -8.52 3.69 22.08
C VAL A 78 -9.43 2.70 22.80
N PRO A 79 -10.21 1.90 22.06
CA PRO A 79 -11.16 0.98 22.66
C PRO A 79 -10.46 -0.21 23.32
N LEU A 80 -11.13 -0.80 24.32
CA LEU A 80 -10.81 -2.09 24.94
C LEU A 80 -9.42 -2.20 25.62
N LYS A 81 -8.75 -1.08 25.89
CA LYS A 81 -7.42 -1.08 26.51
C LYS A 81 -7.28 0.01 27.56
N ASN A 82 -6.65 -0.32 28.67
CA ASN A 82 -6.18 0.67 29.65
C ASN A 82 -4.69 0.93 29.42
N LEU A 83 -4.37 2.10 28.85
CA LEU A 83 -3.01 2.50 28.51
C LEU A 83 -2.38 3.46 29.54
N THR A 84 -3.02 3.70 30.69
CA THR A 84 -2.54 4.68 31.68
C THR A 84 -1.17 4.31 32.27
N SER A 85 -0.88 3.00 32.43
CA SER A 85 0.40 2.53 32.96
C SER A 85 1.59 2.73 32.00
N ILE A 86 1.32 2.92 30.73
CA ILE A 86 2.33 3.12 29.67
C ILE A 86 2.23 4.48 28.99
N SER A 87 1.63 5.45 29.66
CA SER A 87 1.37 6.78 29.11
C SER A 87 2.62 7.50 28.57
N SER A 88 3.79 7.25 29.18
CA SER A 88 5.08 7.77 28.73
C SER A 88 5.57 7.20 27.39
N ASP A 89 5.04 6.05 27.02
CA ASP A 89 5.46 5.32 25.83
C ASP A 89 4.52 5.52 24.64
N ILE A 90 3.50 6.35 24.84
CA ILE A 90 2.53 6.67 23.80
C ILE A 90 3.01 7.87 22.97
N ILE A 91 2.92 7.73 21.66
CA ILE A 91 3.08 8.81 20.70
C ILE A 91 1.76 8.96 19.96
N VAL A 92 1.35 10.18 19.75
CA VAL A 92 0.19 10.55 18.95
C VAL A 92 0.60 11.44 17.79
N GLY A 93 -0.12 11.32 16.67
CA GLY A 93 0.14 12.12 15.49
C GLY A 93 -0.82 11.80 14.37
N TRP A 94 -0.48 12.27 13.18
CA TRP A 94 -1.24 12.04 11.97
C TRP A 94 -0.42 11.19 11.01
N LYS A 95 -1.06 10.19 10.45
CA LYS A 95 -0.45 9.34 9.43
C LYS A 95 -0.43 10.09 8.09
N TYR A 96 0.65 9.93 7.35
CA TYR A 96 0.70 10.28 5.93
C TYR A 96 1.14 9.08 5.11
N ASP A 97 0.76 9.07 3.85
CA ASP A 97 1.14 8.00 2.95
C ASP A 97 2.38 8.40 2.15
N PHE A 98 3.36 7.52 2.12
CA PHE A 98 4.47 7.62 1.20
C PHE A 98 4.05 6.96 -0.13
N ASP A 99 4.08 7.71 -1.22
CA ASP A 99 3.68 7.23 -2.53
C ASP A 99 4.50 7.92 -3.62
N VAL A 100 5.37 7.17 -4.26
CA VAL A 100 6.28 7.67 -5.30
C VAL A 100 6.19 6.81 -6.54
N ILE A 101 5.91 7.45 -7.67
CA ILE A 101 5.96 6.84 -8.99
C ILE A 101 7.27 7.21 -9.65
N LEU A 102 8.11 6.21 -9.92
CA LEU A 102 9.35 6.42 -10.64
C LEU A 102 9.10 6.67 -12.13
N PRO A 103 10.01 7.37 -12.82
CA PRO A 103 9.87 7.59 -14.26
C PRO A 103 9.88 6.27 -15.04
N LYS A 104 9.35 6.32 -16.27
CA LYS A 104 9.41 5.17 -17.18
C LYS A 104 10.84 4.74 -17.43
N THR A 105 11.07 3.45 -17.31
CA THR A 105 12.38 2.83 -17.55
C THR A 105 12.39 2.20 -18.92
N TYR A 106 13.38 2.60 -19.72
CA TYR A 106 13.65 2.09 -21.07
C TYR A 106 15.04 1.46 -21.11
N LEU A 107 15.26 0.58 -22.10
CA LEU A 107 16.59 0.10 -22.37
C LEU A 107 17.46 1.23 -22.92
N ARG A 108 18.69 1.33 -22.44
CA ARG A 108 19.72 2.20 -22.99
C ARG A 108 20.77 1.36 -23.71
N LEU A 109 21.13 1.81 -24.92
CA LEU A 109 21.95 1.03 -25.84
C LEU A 109 23.47 1.29 -25.71
N ASP A 110 23.85 2.35 -25.05
CA ASP A 110 25.23 2.74 -24.86
C ASP A 110 25.61 2.97 -23.41
N GLU A 111 26.89 2.83 -23.09
CA GLU A 111 27.43 3.04 -21.75
C GLU A 111 27.30 4.50 -21.29
N GLU A 112 27.27 5.45 -22.22
CA GLU A 112 27.09 6.87 -21.93
C GLU A 112 25.63 7.26 -21.78
N ASN A 113 24.71 6.31 -21.94
CA ASN A 113 23.25 6.51 -21.79
C ASN A 113 22.64 7.58 -22.72
N LYS A 114 23.25 7.83 -23.87
CA LYS A 114 22.82 8.83 -24.82
C LYS A 114 21.73 8.34 -25.78
N GLN A 115 21.70 7.03 -26.03
CA GLN A 115 20.69 6.42 -26.92
C GLN A 115 19.74 5.53 -26.14
N THR A 116 18.46 5.77 -26.32
CA THR A 116 17.38 4.97 -25.74
C THR A 116 16.60 4.30 -26.86
N ASP A 117 16.40 2.98 -26.77
CA ASP A 117 15.51 2.26 -27.67
C ASP A 117 14.10 2.24 -27.09
N PHE A 118 13.23 3.08 -27.65
CA PHE A 118 11.81 3.15 -27.26
C PHE A 118 10.95 2.04 -27.86
N THR A 119 11.49 1.25 -28.79
CA THR A 119 10.76 0.23 -29.53
C THR A 119 11.14 -1.18 -29.13
N ALA A 120 12.20 -1.32 -28.35
CA ALA A 120 12.68 -2.62 -27.88
C ALA A 120 11.65 -3.32 -27.03
N SER A 121 11.56 -4.64 -27.19
CA SER A 121 10.81 -5.47 -26.27
C SER A 121 11.72 -5.90 -25.12
N LEU A 122 11.33 -5.56 -23.92
CA LEU A 122 11.99 -5.95 -22.68
C LEU A 122 11.22 -7.12 -22.03
N THR A 123 11.91 -8.16 -21.61
CA THR A 123 11.34 -9.18 -20.72
C THR A 123 12.00 -9.01 -19.36
N VAL A 124 11.32 -8.36 -18.44
CA VAL A 124 11.81 -8.20 -17.07
C VAL A 124 11.60 -9.51 -16.33
N ALA A 125 12.69 -10.20 -16.00
CA ALA A 125 12.64 -11.48 -15.30
C ALA A 125 12.46 -11.27 -13.79
N ARG A 126 13.25 -10.37 -13.21
CA ARG A 126 13.17 -10.02 -11.78
C ARG A 126 13.64 -8.60 -11.51
N MET A 127 13.19 -8.06 -10.39
CA MET A 127 13.73 -6.83 -9.82
C MET A 127 14.36 -7.13 -8.46
N LYS A 128 15.49 -6.46 -8.18
CA LYS A 128 16.19 -6.52 -6.91
C LYS A 128 16.16 -5.14 -6.26
N PHE A 129 15.86 -5.10 -4.98
CA PHE A 129 15.79 -3.89 -4.18
C PHE A 129 16.74 -4.02 -3.00
N ALA A 130 17.72 -3.15 -2.94
CA ALA A 130 18.54 -2.99 -1.74
C ALA A 130 17.85 -1.97 -0.85
N VAL A 131 17.39 -2.42 0.29
CA VAL A 131 16.66 -1.60 1.26
C VAL A 131 17.47 -1.48 2.54
N GLY A 132 17.39 -0.33 3.16
CA GLY A 132 17.91 -0.10 4.48
C GLY A 132 16.88 -0.37 5.56
N LEU A 133 17.01 0.36 6.67
CA LEU A 133 16.11 0.27 7.80
C LEU A 133 14.68 0.67 7.38
N SER A 134 13.81 -0.31 7.23
CA SER A 134 12.46 -0.11 6.71
C SER A 134 11.43 -0.92 7.47
N GLY A 135 10.26 -0.33 7.66
CA GLY A 135 9.06 -1.00 8.11
C GLY A 135 8.41 -1.79 6.97
N VAL A 136 7.29 -1.30 6.49
CA VAL A 136 6.56 -1.91 5.37
C VAL A 136 6.86 -1.15 4.09
N MET A 137 7.15 -1.87 3.02
CA MET A 137 7.33 -1.30 1.69
C MET A 137 6.51 -2.08 0.68
N GLY A 138 5.63 -1.40 -0.02
CA GLY A 138 4.85 -1.95 -1.11
C GLY A 138 5.41 -1.55 -2.46
N PHE A 139 5.29 -2.45 -3.42
CA PHE A 139 5.73 -2.24 -4.79
C PHE A 139 4.57 -2.53 -5.74
N LYS A 140 4.33 -1.62 -6.68
CA LYS A 140 3.45 -1.85 -7.81
C LYS A 140 4.20 -1.60 -9.11
N LEU A 141 3.94 -2.43 -10.10
CA LEU A 141 4.52 -2.31 -11.43
C LEU A 141 3.43 -1.99 -12.44
N LYS A 142 3.72 -1.06 -13.34
CA LYS A 142 2.94 -0.80 -14.54
C LYS A 142 3.81 -1.12 -15.74
N SER A 143 3.32 -1.99 -16.62
CA SER A 143 3.97 -2.33 -17.88
C SER A 143 3.10 -1.92 -19.06
N GLU A 144 3.70 -1.33 -20.08
CA GLU A 144 2.99 -1.03 -21.32
C GLU A 144 3.00 -2.23 -22.27
N GLY A 145 1.88 -2.44 -22.96
CA GLY A 145 1.74 -3.46 -24.01
C GLY A 145 1.21 -4.81 -23.56
N ILE A 146 0.97 -5.02 -22.26
CA ILE A 146 0.47 -6.30 -21.73
C ILE A 146 -0.76 -6.07 -20.88
N ARG A 147 -1.84 -6.80 -21.21
CA ARG A 147 -3.07 -6.88 -20.42
C ARG A 147 -3.95 -5.63 -20.33
N GLN A 148 -4.40 -5.16 -21.47
CA GLN A 148 -5.57 -4.27 -21.50
C GLN A 148 -6.86 -5.12 -21.61
N GLY A 149 -7.13 -5.95 -20.62
CA GLY A 149 -8.43 -6.59 -20.49
C GLY A 149 -9.46 -5.51 -20.11
N LYS A 150 -10.35 -5.17 -21.05
CA LYS A 150 -11.52 -4.35 -20.75
C LYS A 150 -12.77 -4.96 -21.34
N LYS A 151 -13.84 -4.87 -20.59
CA LYS A 151 -15.19 -5.25 -21.02
C LYS A 151 -16.14 -4.08 -20.83
N GLU A 152 -16.98 -3.85 -21.80
CA GLU A 152 -17.96 -2.78 -21.78
C GLU A 152 -19.36 -3.38 -21.85
N TYR A 153 -20.24 -2.90 -20.97
CA TYR A 153 -21.64 -3.30 -20.89
C TYR A 153 -22.53 -2.07 -20.72
N THR A 154 -23.82 -2.28 -20.91
CA THR A 154 -24.83 -1.30 -20.55
C THR A 154 -25.76 -1.92 -19.51
N GLY A 155 -26.01 -1.22 -18.43
CA GLY A 155 -26.92 -1.63 -17.37
C GLY A 155 -28.34 -1.76 -17.92
N ASP A 156 -29.08 -2.73 -17.43
CA ASP A 156 -30.49 -2.99 -17.75
C ASP A 156 -31.43 -2.79 -16.54
N GLY A 157 -30.87 -2.38 -15.41
CA GLY A 157 -31.61 -2.18 -14.15
C GLY A 157 -31.92 -3.47 -13.39
N SER A 158 -31.55 -4.65 -13.90
CA SER A 158 -31.90 -5.94 -13.31
C SER A 158 -30.69 -6.88 -13.14
N THR A 159 -29.76 -6.86 -14.07
CA THR A 159 -28.57 -7.73 -14.07
C THR A 159 -27.52 -7.22 -13.08
N THR A 160 -27.06 -8.10 -12.20
CA THR A 160 -26.01 -7.81 -11.22
C THR A 160 -24.68 -8.48 -11.55
N ILE A 161 -24.66 -9.53 -12.36
CA ILE A 161 -23.47 -10.34 -12.66
C ILE A 161 -22.98 -10.05 -14.07
N PHE A 162 -21.69 -9.69 -14.19
CA PHE A 162 -21.04 -9.38 -15.46
C PHE A 162 -19.71 -10.12 -15.58
N SER A 163 -19.41 -10.64 -16.77
CA SER A 163 -18.10 -11.21 -17.05
C SER A 163 -17.06 -10.11 -17.25
N TRP A 164 -15.88 -10.24 -16.64
CA TRP A 164 -14.76 -9.33 -16.87
C TRP A 164 -13.67 -9.94 -17.75
N ALA A 165 -13.70 -11.25 -17.96
CA ALA A 165 -12.76 -11.98 -18.81
C ALA A 165 -13.44 -13.07 -19.61
N ASP A 166 -12.89 -13.39 -20.76
CA ASP A 166 -13.32 -14.52 -21.60
C ASP A 166 -12.58 -15.81 -21.25
N GLU A 167 -11.46 -15.71 -20.53
CA GLU A 167 -10.60 -16.80 -20.11
C GLU A 167 -10.48 -16.85 -18.59
N ASP A 168 -10.12 -18.00 -18.07
CA ASP A 168 -9.77 -18.14 -16.66
C ASP A 168 -8.47 -17.36 -16.38
N LEU A 169 -8.60 -16.33 -15.56
CA LEU A 169 -7.52 -15.47 -15.13
C LEU A 169 -7.35 -15.51 -13.60
N SER A 170 -7.46 -16.70 -13.02
CA SER A 170 -7.34 -16.96 -11.57
C SER A 170 -6.06 -16.42 -10.93
N TYR A 171 -5.04 -16.15 -11.76
CA TYR A 171 -3.78 -15.54 -11.32
C TYR A 171 -3.84 -14.00 -11.18
N ILE A 172 -4.97 -13.37 -11.50
CA ILE A 172 -5.18 -11.93 -11.32
C ILE A 172 -5.78 -11.68 -9.94
N ASP A 173 -5.11 -10.86 -9.15
CA ASP A 173 -5.65 -10.46 -7.86
C ASP A 173 -6.93 -9.63 -8.04
N SER A 174 -7.91 -9.88 -7.20
CA SER A 174 -9.21 -9.20 -7.26
C SER A 174 -9.12 -7.68 -7.11
N ASP A 175 -8.08 -7.17 -6.46
CA ASP A 175 -7.83 -5.75 -6.30
C ASP A 175 -7.35 -5.06 -7.60
N GLN A 176 -6.91 -5.83 -8.58
CA GLN A 176 -6.56 -5.34 -9.91
C GLN A 176 -7.77 -5.08 -10.80
N ILE A 177 -8.94 -5.65 -10.47
CA ILE A 177 -10.17 -5.46 -11.24
C ILE A 177 -10.81 -4.14 -10.80
N LYS A 178 -11.02 -3.25 -11.74
CA LYS A 178 -11.63 -1.94 -11.53
C LYS A 178 -12.88 -1.79 -12.38
N VAL A 179 -13.85 -1.07 -11.85
CA VAL A 179 -15.12 -0.82 -12.52
C VAL A 179 -15.43 0.66 -12.53
N LYS A 180 -15.92 1.15 -13.67
CA LYS A 180 -16.50 2.49 -13.81
C LYS A 180 -17.96 2.39 -14.24
N LEU A 181 -18.80 3.20 -13.61
CA LEU A 181 -20.18 3.45 -14.02
C LEU A 181 -20.25 4.88 -14.57
N ASP A 182 -20.62 5.05 -15.83
CA ASP A 182 -20.62 6.34 -16.53
C ASP A 182 -19.31 7.14 -16.36
N GLY A 183 -18.17 6.43 -16.37
CA GLY A 183 -16.84 7.02 -16.20
C GLY A 183 -16.38 7.21 -14.76
N VAL A 184 -17.25 7.03 -13.76
CA VAL A 184 -16.92 7.18 -12.33
C VAL A 184 -16.53 5.82 -11.74
N VAL A 185 -15.38 5.76 -11.06
CA VAL A 185 -14.92 4.53 -10.40
C VAL A 185 -15.88 4.16 -9.27
N THR A 186 -16.27 2.89 -9.21
CA THR A 186 -17.08 2.32 -8.14
C THR A 186 -16.37 1.17 -7.45
N THR A 187 -16.66 1.01 -6.17
CA THR A 187 -16.24 -0.14 -5.35
C THR A 187 -17.43 -1.00 -4.92
N ALA A 188 -18.64 -0.68 -5.39
CA ALA A 188 -19.88 -1.36 -5.00
C ALA A 188 -20.07 -2.70 -5.75
N PHE A 189 -19.03 -3.51 -5.80
CA PHE A 189 -19.04 -4.84 -6.40
C PHE A 189 -18.12 -5.79 -5.66
N THR A 190 -18.30 -7.07 -5.89
CA THR A 190 -17.38 -8.14 -5.47
C THR A 190 -16.94 -8.94 -6.67
N VAL A 191 -15.73 -9.47 -6.64
CA VAL A 191 -15.25 -10.42 -7.65
C VAL A 191 -15.80 -11.80 -7.28
N SER A 192 -16.49 -12.42 -8.22
CA SER A 192 -17.11 -13.74 -8.04
C SER A 192 -16.52 -14.72 -9.06
N GLY A 193 -15.82 -15.72 -8.54
CA GLY A 193 -15.08 -16.66 -9.39
C GLY A 193 -13.93 -15.96 -10.13
N ASP A 194 -13.41 -16.60 -11.16
CA ASP A 194 -12.20 -16.17 -11.86
C ASP A 194 -12.48 -15.28 -13.07
N THR A 195 -13.75 -15.10 -13.43
CA THR A 195 -14.12 -14.37 -14.65
C THR A 195 -15.28 -13.41 -14.49
N GLN A 196 -15.86 -13.27 -13.31
CA GLN A 196 -17.08 -12.49 -13.09
C GLN A 196 -16.97 -11.51 -11.94
N ILE A 197 -17.78 -10.45 -12.02
CA ILE A 197 -18.06 -9.53 -10.91
C ILE A 197 -19.54 -9.56 -10.59
N THR A 198 -19.86 -9.30 -9.32
CA THR A 198 -21.25 -9.15 -8.86
C THR A 198 -21.41 -7.78 -8.22
N PHE A 199 -22.28 -6.96 -8.76
CA PHE A 199 -22.63 -5.67 -8.14
C PHE A 199 -23.53 -5.87 -6.91
N ASN A 200 -23.38 -5.02 -5.92
CA ASN A 200 -24.25 -5.00 -4.74
C ASN A 200 -25.70 -4.66 -5.08
N SER A 201 -25.90 -3.87 -6.15
CA SER A 201 -27.22 -3.58 -6.74
C SER A 201 -27.08 -3.45 -8.25
N ALA A 202 -28.09 -3.84 -9.00
CA ALA A 202 -28.06 -3.77 -10.45
C ALA A 202 -27.82 -2.34 -10.94
N PRO A 203 -26.84 -2.10 -11.85
CA PRO A 203 -26.65 -0.80 -12.48
C PRO A 203 -27.91 -0.39 -13.24
N ALA A 204 -28.31 0.86 -13.11
CA ALA A 204 -29.54 1.37 -13.72
C ALA A 204 -29.55 1.21 -15.24
N ASN A 205 -30.73 1.16 -15.82
CA ASN A 205 -30.88 1.04 -17.27
C ASN A 205 -30.20 2.21 -17.99
N GLY A 206 -29.37 1.89 -18.98
CA GLY A 206 -28.60 2.86 -19.79
C GLY A 206 -27.23 3.27 -19.22
N VAL A 207 -26.93 2.93 -17.98
CA VAL A 207 -25.61 3.21 -17.38
C VAL A 207 -24.50 2.44 -18.11
N LYS A 208 -23.45 3.13 -18.52
CA LYS A 208 -22.27 2.51 -19.14
C LYS A 208 -21.39 1.87 -18.07
N ILE A 209 -21.14 0.59 -18.21
CA ILE A 209 -20.32 -0.20 -17.31
C ILE A 209 -19.01 -0.52 -18.02
N LEU A 210 -17.88 -0.07 -17.48
CA LEU A 210 -16.55 -0.42 -17.96
C LEU A 210 -15.83 -1.24 -16.87
N ILE A 211 -15.57 -2.50 -17.16
CA ILE A 211 -14.75 -3.39 -16.32
C ILE A 211 -13.36 -3.45 -16.96
N TYR A 212 -12.31 -3.16 -16.19
CA TYR A 212 -10.95 -3.13 -16.71
C TYR A 212 -9.95 -3.58 -15.64
N LEU A 213 -8.78 -4.03 -16.08
CA LEU A 213 -7.67 -4.32 -15.20
C LEU A 213 -6.90 -3.05 -14.86
N ASP A 214 -6.58 -2.88 -13.60
CA ASP A 214 -5.69 -1.79 -13.18
C ASP A 214 -4.35 -1.92 -13.92
N GLU A 215 -3.85 -0.83 -14.41
CA GLU A 215 -2.53 -0.77 -15.05
C GLU A 215 -1.41 -1.08 -14.06
N TRP A 216 -1.67 -0.86 -12.77
CA TRP A 216 -0.76 -1.12 -11.67
C TRP A 216 -1.07 -2.46 -11.01
N TYR A 217 -0.17 -3.41 -11.06
CA TYR A 217 -0.31 -4.65 -10.33
C TYR A 217 0.71 -4.76 -9.20
N SER A 218 0.26 -5.34 -8.09
CA SER A 218 1.10 -5.53 -6.91
C SER A 218 2.18 -6.57 -7.19
N LEU A 219 3.41 -6.27 -6.80
CA LEU A 219 4.49 -7.24 -6.81
C LEU A 219 4.45 -8.01 -5.48
N HIS A 220 4.05 -9.26 -5.53
CA HIS A 220 4.04 -10.15 -4.37
C HIS A 220 5.25 -11.11 -4.37
N PRO A 221 5.79 -11.44 -3.20
CA PRO A 221 5.36 -10.94 -1.90
C PRO A 221 5.77 -9.48 -1.75
N THR A 222 4.82 -8.63 -1.52
CA THR A 222 5.14 -7.37 -0.87
C THR A 222 5.89 -7.72 0.40
N VAL A 223 6.86 -6.91 0.78
CA VAL A 223 7.48 -6.99 2.11
C VAL A 223 6.43 -6.56 3.13
N LYS A 224 5.35 -7.29 3.20
CA LYS A 224 4.46 -7.27 4.34
C LYS A 224 5.20 -8.00 5.43
N ALA A 225 5.98 -7.25 6.12
CA ALA A 225 6.67 -7.80 7.23
C ALA A 225 5.67 -8.43 8.19
N ASN A 226 5.82 -9.69 8.44
CA ASN A 226 5.42 -10.30 9.71
C ASN A 226 6.10 -9.58 10.90
N SER A 227 6.86 -8.55 10.63
CA SER A 227 7.54 -7.66 11.55
C SER A 227 6.63 -7.01 12.57
N TYR A 228 5.37 -6.79 12.23
CA TYR A 228 4.40 -6.26 13.20
C TYR A 228 4.03 -7.26 14.28
N LEU A 229 4.05 -8.54 14.02
CA LEU A 229 3.67 -9.57 14.99
C LEU A 229 4.73 -9.83 16.05
N ALA A 230 5.98 -9.45 15.77
CA ALA A 230 7.12 -9.74 16.65
C ALA A 230 7.73 -8.50 17.30
N ASN A 231 7.13 -7.31 17.17
CA ASN A 231 7.72 -6.03 17.56
C ASN A 231 9.05 -5.72 16.88
N ASP A 232 9.41 -6.50 15.87
CA ASP A 232 10.62 -6.32 15.10
C ASP A 232 10.29 -5.55 13.83
N ILE A 233 11.11 -4.61 13.50
CA ILE A 233 11.11 -4.03 12.18
C ILE A 233 11.66 -5.10 11.24
N ALA A 234 10.95 -5.36 10.16
CA ALA A 234 11.28 -6.45 9.26
C ALA A 234 12.69 -6.39 8.73
N ILE A 235 13.22 -5.18 8.63
CA ILE A 235 14.52 -4.93 8.02
C ILE A 235 15.30 -4.04 8.93
N THR A 236 16.15 -4.67 9.73
CA THR A 236 17.02 -4.01 10.73
C THR A 236 18.38 -3.63 10.19
N GLY A 237 18.67 -3.98 8.94
CA GLY A 237 19.94 -3.71 8.28
C GLY A 237 19.76 -3.69 6.77
N GLU A 238 20.84 -3.48 6.04
CA GLU A 238 20.82 -3.56 4.58
C GLU A 238 20.50 -4.99 4.12
N THR A 239 19.47 -5.10 3.29
CA THR A 239 18.98 -6.38 2.78
C THR A 239 18.59 -6.22 1.32
N ILE A 240 18.80 -7.27 0.53
CA ILE A 240 18.41 -7.32 -0.88
C ILE A 240 17.21 -8.24 -1.03
N PHE A 241 16.11 -7.68 -1.53
CA PHE A 241 14.93 -8.44 -1.94
C PHE A 241 14.95 -8.68 -3.44
N SER A 242 14.60 -9.90 -3.85
CA SER A 242 14.42 -10.25 -5.25
C SER A 242 12.95 -10.58 -5.50
N LEU A 243 12.32 -9.83 -6.37
CA LEU A 243 10.93 -10.06 -6.78
C LEU A 243 10.90 -10.61 -8.21
N PRO A 244 10.35 -11.82 -8.43
CA PRO A 244 10.14 -12.36 -9.77
C PRO A 244 9.00 -11.57 -10.45
N ILE A 245 9.19 -11.23 -11.73
CA ILE A 245 8.21 -10.45 -12.49
C ILE A 245 7.77 -11.19 -13.74
N HIS A 246 8.70 -11.69 -14.53
CA HIS A 246 8.47 -12.48 -15.76
C HIS A 246 7.50 -11.80 -16.74
N GLN A 247 7.65 -10.50 -16.95
CA GLN A 247 6.79 -9.74 -17.86
C GLN A 247 7.55 -9.18 -19.05
N LYS A 248 6.89 -9.30 -20.22
CA LYS A 248 7.33 -8.67 -21.45
C LYS A 248 6.67 -7.30 -21.59
N THR A 249 7.46 -6.27 -21.88
CA THR A 249 7.00 -4.89 -21.95
C THR A 249 7.88 -4.07 -22.88
N GLU A 250 7.46 -2.91 -23.31
CA GLU A 250 8.30 -1.93 -24.00
C GLU A 250 8.98 -0.98 -23.02
N ASN A 251 8.30 -0.67 -21.94
CA ASN A 251 8.83 0.07 -20.80
C ASN A 251 8.03 -0.30 -19.54
N PHE A 252 8.55 0.08 -18.40
CA PHE A 252 7.84 -0.12 -17.15
C PHE A 252 7.99 1.09 -16.23
N GLN A 253 7.03 1.25 -15.33
CA GLN A 253 7.09 2.17 -14.22
C GLN A 253 6.95 1.41 -12.91
N LEU A 254 7.66 1.84 -11.90
CA LEU A 254 7.56 1.31 -10.55
C LEU A 254 6.92 2.36 -9.65
N ARG A 255 5.98 1.94 -8.83
CA ARG A 255 5.39 2.71 -7.75
C ARG A 255 5.82 2.09 -6.43
N LEU A 256 6.40 2.92 -5.58
CA LEU A 256 6.78 2.59 -4.23
C LEU A 256 5.77 3.25 -3.29
N PHE A 257 5.25 2.50 -2.35
CA PHE A 257 4.30 3.08 -1.39
C PHE A 257 4.45 2.46 -0.01
N ASN A 258 4.09 3.23 0.98
CA ASN A 258 3.98 2.78 2.36
C ASN A 258 2.85 3.54 3.03
N ASP A 259 1.88 2.82 3.51
CA ASP A 259 0.73 3.32 4.26
C ASP A 259 0.87 3.12 5.77
N SER A 260 2.05 2.70 6.23
CA SER A 260 2.35 2.52 7.64
C SER A 260 3.08 3.74 8.22
N PRO A 261 3.02 3.97 9.53
CA PRO A 261 3.74 5.07 10.16
C PRO A 261 5.25 4.84 10.31
N PHE A 262 5.80 3.81 9.66
CA PHE A 262 7.21 3.47 9.77
C PHE A 262 8.01 3.90 8.57
N PRO A 263 9.32 4.17 8.73
CA PRO A 263 10.17 4.64 7.66
C PRO A 263 10.34 3.63 6.54
N VAL A 264 10.66 4.13 5.36
CA VAL A 264 11.07 3.37 4.19
C VAL A 264 12.40 3.90 3.71
N ALA A 265 13.37 3.02 3.50
CA ALA A 265 14.67 3.36 2.95
C ALA A 265 15.01 2.45 1.76
N LEU A 266 14.95 2.98 0.56
CA LEU A 266 15.42 2.33 -0.66
C LEU A 266 16.80 2.87 -1.00
N ASN A 267 17.83 2.03 -0.91
CA ASN A 267 19.21 2.40 -1.20
C ASN A 267 19.50 2.30 -2.71
N SER A 268 19.07 1.21 -3.33
CA SER A 268 19.22 1.02 -4.77
C SER A 268 18.22 0.00 -5.29
N MET A 269 18.01 0.03 -6.59
CA MET A 269 17.23 -0.99 -7.28
C MET A 269 17.93 -1.40 -8.57
N MET A 270 17.75 -2.65 -8.96
CA MET A 270 18.25 -3.22 -10.19
C MET A 270 17.19 -4.14 -10.79
N TRP A 271 17.10 -4.18 -12.10
CA TRP A 271 16.28 -5.16 -12.80
C TRP A 271 17.15 -6.05 -13.67
N GLU A 272 16.75 -7.29 -13.82
CA GLU A 272 17.37 -8.29 -14.67
C GLU A 272 16.34 -8.76 -15.70
N GLY A 273 16.76 -8.90 -16.94
CA GLY A 273 15.86 -9.30 -17.99
C GLY A 273 16.55 -9.54 -19.31
N GLN A 274 15.73 -9.80 -20.32
CA GLN A 274 16.16 -9.99 -21.69
C GLN A 274 15.64 -8.86 -22.56
N TYR A 275 16.42 -8.51 -23.56
CA TYR A 275 16.15 -7.49 -24.54
C TYR A 275 16.03 -8.11 -25.93
N SER A 276 15.04 -7.68 -26.66
CA SER A 276 14.86 -8.05 -28.06
C SER A 276 14.64 -6.79 -28.91
N PRO A 277 15.61 -6.42 -29.77
CA PRO A 277 15.44 -5.27 -30.65
C PRO A 277 14.37 -5.55 -31.70
N LYS A 278 13.54 -4.57 -32.01
CA LYS A 278 12.65 -4.64 -33.15
C LYS A 278 13.45 -4.29 -34.40
N PHE A 279 13.79 -5.28 -35.19
CA PHE A 279 14.39 -5.05 -36.51
C PHE A 279 13.27 -4.62 -37.47
N TYR A 280 13.26 -3.37 -37.87
CA TYR A 280 12.50 -2.96 -39.04
C TYR A 280 13.29 -3.42 -40.28
N ARG A 281 12.78 -4.40 -41.01
CA ARG A 281 13.23 -4.62 -42.39
C ARG A 281 12.87 -3.36 -43.16
N ARG A 282 13.85 -2.56 -43.54
CA ARG A 282 13.65 -1.57 -44.61
C ARG A 282 13.43 -2.36 -45.90
N THR A 283 12.20 -2.40 -46.36
CA THR A 283 11.86 -2.81 -47.74
C THR A 283 12.17 -1.64 -48.66
#